data_e154be4d0eed5a1b010751617dfbee4b
#
_entry.id   e154be4d0eed5a1b010751617dfbee4b
#
_cell.length_a   1.000
_cell.length_b   1.000
_cell.length_c   1.000
_cell.angle_alpha   90.00
_cell.angle_beta   90.00
_cell.angle_gamma   90.00
#
_symmetry.space_group_name_H-M   'P 1'
#
loop_
_entity.id
_entity.type
_entity.pdbx_description
1 polymer ?
#
loop_
_entity_poly.entity_id
_entity_poly.type
_entity_poly.pdbx_seq_one_letter_code
_entity_poly.pdbx_strand_id
1 'polypeptide(L)'
;MLDHGQEDSVVFFADDDNTYDLRLFNELRLTNTLSLFPVGLVTKTGLSSPIVREGKIVGFYDGWISNRKFPVDMAGFAVNLSTLQKASKRRKGRLAMPFTPGYEEDGFLRQLDVQPADAQPLASNCSIVMVWHTKTFYTSRAPVDNLARTKKYKNSNLGILLASL
;
A
#
# COMPACT_ATOMS: atom_id res chain seq x y z
N MET A 1 -1.86 -29.29 11.74
CA MET A 1 -1.82 -28.46 12.96
C MET A 1 -0.94 -27.26 12.63
N LEU A 2 -1.52 -26.09 12.41
CA LEU A 2 -0.73 -24.85 12.30
C LEU A 2 -0.46 -24.41 13.76
N ASP A 3 0.81 -24.30 14.08
CA ASP A 3 1.30 -23.95 15.40
C ASP A 3 0.80 -22.55 15.82
N HIS A 4 0.42 -22.36 17.09
CA HIS A 4 -0.10 -21.09 17.61
C HIS A 4 0.86 -19.89 17.47
N GLY A 5 2.11 -20.11 17.08
CA GLY A 5 3.09 -19.06 16.76
C GLY A 5 2.94 -18.42 15.37
N GLN A 6 2.04 -18.92 14.51
CA GLN A 6 1.85 -18.39 13.14
C GLN A 6 0.76 -17.32 13.02
N GLU A 7 -0.04 -17.10 14.05
CA GLU A 7 -1.15 -16.12 13.99
C GLU A 7 -0.66 -14.67 13.83
N ASP A 8 0.56 -14.37 14.28
CA ASP A 8 1.18 -13.05 14.19
C ASP A 8 2.02 -12.84 12.90
N SER A 9 1.99 -13.83 11.99
CA SER A 9 2.74 -13.73 10.74
C SER A 9 2.10 -12.75 9.77
N VAL A 10 2.94 -12.05 9.02
CA VAL A 10 2.53 -11.05 8.02
C VAL A 10 2.95 -11.52 6.63
N VAL A 11 2.05 -11.40 5.66
CA VAL A 11 2.31 -11.65 4.26
C VAL A 11 2.51 -10.30 3.56
N PHE A 12 3.62 -10.18 2.85
CA PHE A 12 3.99 -9.04 2.04
C PHE A 12 4.32 -9.51 0.62
N PHE A 13 3.84 -8.80 -0.38
CA PHE A 13 4.10 -9.08 -1.79
C PHE A 13 5.26 -8.20 -2.24
N ALA A 14 6.44 -8.80 -2.33
CA ALA A 14 7.64 -8.11 -2.76
C ALA A 14 7.89 -8.34 -4.25
N ASP A 15 7.78 -7.28 -5.05
CA ASP A 15 8.14 -7.32 -6.46
C ASP A 15 9.68 -7.37 -6.61
N ASP A 16 10.16 -8.08 -7.61
CA ASP A 16 11.59 -8.31 -7.85
C ASP A 16 12.31 -7.11 -8.51
N ASP A 17 11.55 -6.15 -9.02
CA ASP A 17 12.03 -4.90 -9.62
C ASP A 17 11.94 -3.68 -8.66
N ASN A 18 11.65 -3.92 -7.38
CA ASN A 18 11.57 -2.88 -6.36
C ASN A 18 12.83 -2.83 -5.49
N THR A 19 13.10 -1.65 -4.95
CA THR A 19 14.10 -1.43 -3.90
C THR A 19 13.39 -1.18 -2.57
N TYR A 20 13.89 -1.79 -1.50
CA TYR A 20 13.30 -1.77 -0.18
C TYR A 20 14.26 -1.19 0.86
N ASP A 21 13.76 -0.25 1.68
CA ASP A 21 14.44 0.15 2.92
C ASP A 21 14.33 -0.98 3.94
N LEU A 22 15.43 -1.34 4.58
CA LEU A 22 15.43 -2.43 5.57
C LEU A 22 14.51 -2.15 6.77
N ARG A 23 14.27 -0.89 7.10
CA ARG A 23 13.32 -0.49 8.15
C ARG A 23 11.88 -0.90 7.86
N LEU A 24 11.53 -1.09 6.56
CA LEU A 24 10.21 -1.58 6.16
C LEU A 24 9.86 -2.90 6.86
N PHE A 25 10.82 -3.81 6.97
CA PHE A 25 10.56 -5.13 7.59
C PHE A 25 10.18 -5.04 9.07
N ASN A 26 10.60 -3.99 9.78
CA ASN A 26 10.14 -3.73 11.15
C ASN A 26 8.72 -3.16 11.15
N GLU A 27 8.40 -2.24 10.24
CA GLU A 27 7.05 -1.69 10.08
C GLU A 27 6.03 -2.79 9.71
N LEU A 28 6.38 -3.69 8.78
CA LEU A 28 5.50 -4.80 8.35
C LEU A 28 5.04 -5.66 9.52
N ARG A 29 5.91 -5.91 10.52
CA ARG A 29 5.58 -6.70 11.70
C ARG A 29 4.49 -6.08 12.57
N LEU A 30 4.20 -4.80 12.41
CA LEU A 30 3.13 -4.09 13.13
C LEU A 30 1.75 -4.29 12.50
N THR A 31 1.65 -5.06 11.42
CA THR A 31 0.39 -5.29 10.70
C THR A 31 -0.55 -6.19 11.49
N ASN A 32 -1.64 -5.65 12.01
CA ASN A 32 -2.66 -6.43 12.74
C ASN A 32 -3.73 -7.03 11.83
N THR A 33 -4.10 -6.36 10.73
CA THR A 33 -5.10 -6.80 9.75
C THR A 33 -4.61 -6.59 8.33
N LEU A 34 -4.71 -5.38 7.86
CA LEU A 34 -4.23 -4.87 6.59
C LEU A 34 -3.48 -3.57 6.85
N SER A 35 -2.27 -3.45 6.36
CA SER A 35 -1.49 -2.23 6.39
C SER A 35 -1.23 -1.71 5.00
N LEU A 36 -1.25 -0.38 4.87
CA LEU A 36 -0.96 0.33 3.62
C LEU A 36 0.17 1.34 3.85
N PHE A 37 1.00 1.54 2.83
CA PHE A 37 2.13 2.48 2.88
C PHE A 37 2.51 2.99 1.50
N PRO A 38 3.27 4.09 1.40
CA PRO A 38 3.65 4.69 0.12
C PRO A 38 4.64 3.85 -0.66
N VAL A 39 4.49 3.85 -2.00
CA VAL A 39 5.47 3.33 -2.97
C VAL A 39 5.91 4.47 -3.88
N GLY A 40 7.21 4.72 -3.95
CA GLY A 40 7.81 5.74 -4.78
C GLY A 40 8.15 5.24 -6.18
N LEU A 41 8.38 6.16 -7.10
CA LEU A 41 8.80 5.94 -8.50
C LEU A 41 7.82 5.10 -9.33
N VAL A 42 6.61 4.91 -8.84
CA VAL A 42 5.53 4.13 -9.46
C VAL A 42 4.49 5.05 -10.08
N THR A 43 3.78 4.56 -11.09
CA THR A 43 2.73 5.27 -11.82
C THR A 43 3.23 6.54 -12.56
N LYS A 44 2.33 7.25 -13.23
CA LYS A 44 2.64 8.52 -13.92
C LYS A 44 2.89 9.69 -12.95
N THR A 45 2.49 9.52 -11.69
CA THR A 45 2.62 10.53 -10.65
C THR A 45 3.91 10.40 -9.85
N GLY A 46 4.67 9.33 -10.05
CA GLY A 46 5.90 9.01 -9.31
C GLY A 46 5.67 8.57 -7.88
N LEU A 47 4.41 8.46 -7.46
CA LEU A 47 4.03 8.06 -6.10
C LEU A 47 2.65 7.38 -6.13
N SER A 48 2.52 6.26 -5.43
CA SER A 48 1.25 5.67 -5.00
C SER A 48 1.20 5.70 -3.49
N SER A 49 0.19 6.32 -2.89
CA SER A 49 0.12 6.49 -1.44
C SER A 49 -1.32 6.57 -0.93
N PRO A 50 -1.61 5.97 0.22
CA PRO A 50 -2.79 6.37 0.98
C PRO A 50 -2.72 7.85 1.36
N ILE A 51 -3.86 8.52 1.42
CA ILE A 51 -4.01 9.87 1.99
C ILE A 51 -4.47 9.70 3.43
N VAL A 52 -3.64 10.14 4.37
CA VAL A 52 -3.91 10.00 5.80
C VAL A 52 -4.20 11.36 6.42
N ARG A 53 -5.26 11.43 7.21
CA ARG A 53 -5.59 12.56 8.08
C ARG A 53 -5.97 12.03 9.45
N GLU A 54 -5.42 12.62 10.49
CA GLU A 54 -5.71 12.25 11.87
C GLU A 54 -5.57 10.73 12.13
N GLY A 55 -4.52 10.10 11.54
CA GLY A 55 -4.23 8.67 11.67
C GLY A 55 -5.17 7.74 10.90
N LYS A 56 -6.08 8.26 10.06
CA LYS A 56 -7.02 7.46 9.26
C LYS A 56 -6.79 7.65 7.77
N ILE A 57 -6.95 6.57 7.02
CA ILE A 57 -6.93 6.62 5.56
C ILE A 57 -8.26 7.20 5.06
N VAL A 58 -8.19 8.35 4.38
CA VAL A 58 -9.35 9.08 3.88
C VAL A 58 -9.44 9.06 2.35
N GLY A 59 -8.49 8.43 1.68
CA GLY A 59 -8.45 8.32 0.22
C GLY A 59 -7.09 7.85 -0.27
N PHE A 60 -6.85 8.02 -1.56
CA PHE A 60 -5.62 7.58 -2.21
C PHE A 60 -5.11 8.63 -3.18
N TYR A 61 -3.81 8.71 -3.31
CA TYR A 61 -3.08 9.40 -4.35
C TYR A 61 -2.36 8.36 -5.20
N ASP A 62 -2.78 8.22 -6.44
CA ASP A 62 -2.23 7.25 -7.38
C ASP A 62 -2.42 7.77 -8.82
N GLY A 63 -1.59 7.31 -9.75
CA GLY A 63 -1.70 7.66 -11.16
C GLY A 63 -2.88 7.01 -11.87
N TRP A 64 -3.52 6.02 -11.23
CA TRP A 64 -4.67 5.33 -11.78
C TRP A 64 -5.68 4.92 -10.69
N ILE A 65 -6.51 5.87 -10.28
CA ILE A 65 -7.57 5.64 -9.28
C ILE A 65 -8.69 4.76 -9.84
N SER A 66 -9.22 5.11 -11.03
CA SER A 66 -10.35 4.38 -11.65
C SER A 66 -11.48 4.10 -10.64
N ASN A 67 -12.14 2.94 -10.76
CA ASN A 67 -13.16 2.46 -9.82
C ASN A 67 -12.58 1.52 -8.75
N ARG A 68 -11.27 1.61 -8.45
CA ARG A 68 -10.61 0.80 -7.45
C ARG A 68 -10.98 1.27 -6.04
N LYS A 69 -11.31 0.33 -5.16
CA LYS A 69 -11.50 0.54 -3.72
C LYS A 69 -10.15 0.76 -3.03
N PHE A 70 -9.13 0.02 -3.51
CA PHE A 70 -7.75 0.06 -3.05
C PHE A 70 -6.83 0.38 -4.24
N PRO A 71 -6.74 1.64 -4.67
CA PRO A 71 -5.78 2.03 -5.71
C PRO A 71 -4.39 2.16 -5.12
N VAL A 72 -3.75 1.02 -4.91
CA VAL A 72 -2.41 0.85 -4.36
C VAL A 72 -1.56 0.02 -5.33
N ASP A 73 -0.25 0.07 -5.15
CA ASP A 73 0.72 -0.82 -5.80
C ASP A 73 0.81 -2.15 -5.04
N MET A 74 1.23 -3.24 -5.72
CA MET A 74 1.38 -4.56 -5.12
C MET A 74 2.32 -4.55 -3.92
N ALA A 75 3.39 -3.78 -4.00
CA ALA A 75 4.35 -3.61 -2.90
C ALA A 75 3.92 -2.53 -1.87
N GLY A 76 2.71 -1.98 -1.97
CA GLY A 76 2.20 -0.91 -1.11
C GLY A 76 1.31 -1.39 0.04
N PHE A 77 1.22 -2.71 0.28
CA PHE A 77 0.40 -3.26 1.35
C PHE A 77 0.99 -4.52 1.98
N ALA A 78 0.57 -4.80 3.21
CA ALA A 78 0.86 -6.05 3.91
C ALA A 78 -0.39 -6.55 4.64
N VAL A 79 -0.55 -7.87 4.76
CA VAL A 79 -1.73 -8.49 5.34
C VAL A 79 -1.33 -9.47 6.44
N ASN A 80 -1.96 -9.37 7.61
CA ASN A 80 -1.78 -10.36 8.66
C ASN A 80 -2.34 -11.72 8.23
N LEU A 81 -1.63 -12.78 8.51
CA LEU A 81 -2.01 -14.15 8.10
C LEU A 81 -3.39 -14.54 8.64
N SER A 82 -3.74 -14.13 9.85
CA SER A 82 -5.07 -14.40 10.43
C SER A 82 -6.20 -13.77 9.61
N THR A 83 -5.97 -12.59 9.02
CA THR A 83 -6.94 -11.93 8.12
C THR A 83 -7.13 -12.73 6.84
N LEU A 84 -6.03 -13.21 6.24
CA LEU A 84 -6.09 -14.09 5.07
C LEU A 84 -6.83 -15.40 5.36
N GLN A 85 -6.54 -16.02 6.48
CA GLN A 85 -7.20 -17.27 6.90
C GLN A 85 -8.71 -17.06 7.13
N LYS A 86 -9.11 -15.96 7.78
CA LYS A 86 -10.52 -15.59 7.97
C LYS A 86 -11.22 -15.37 6.62
N ALA A 87 -10.59 -14.63 5.71
CA ALA A 87 -11.11 -14.41 4.37
C ALA A 87 -11.24 -15.71 3.58
N SER A 88 -10.23 -16.57 3.63
CA SER A 88 -10.23 -17.88 2.97
C SER A 88 -11.36 -18.78 3.50
N LYS A 89 -11.56 -18.85 4.83
CA LYS A 89 -12.67 -19.61 5.43
C LYS A 89 -14.04 -19.12 4.94
N ARG A 90 -14.28 -17.80 4.98
CA ARG A 90 -15.54 -17.21 4.47
C ARG A 90 -15.80 -17.54 3.00
N ARG A 91 -14.76 -17.58 2.19
CA ARG A 91 -14.81 -17.86 0.76
C ARG A 91 -14.66 -19.34 0.41
N LYS A 92 -14.77 -20.24 1.40
CA LYS A 92 -14.64 -21.69 1.21
C LYS A 92 -13.35 -22.09 0.49
N GLY A 93 -12.21 -21.49 0.88
CA GLY A 93 -10.90 -21.73 0.28
C GLY A 93 -10.64 -21.02 -1.06
N ARG A 94 -11.56 -20.17 -1.54
CA ARG A 94 -11.46 -19.48 -2.85
C ARG A 94 -10.84 -18.07 -2.76
N LEU A 95 -9.94 -17.84 -1.82
CA LEU A 95 -9.13 -16.62 -1.80
C LEU A 95 -8.03 -16.77 -2.86
N ALA A 96 -7.98 -15.85 -3.80
CA ALA A 96 -7.00 -15.88 -4.89
C ALA A 96 -6.61 -14.47 -5.33
N MET A 97 -5.42 -14.34 -5.90
CA MET A 97 -5.04 -13.15 -6.66
C MET A 97 -5.79 -13.22 -8.01
N PRO A 98 -6.78 -12.35 -8.28
CA PRO A 98 -7.48 -12.38 -9.55
C PRO A 98 -6.59 -11.81 -10.65
N PHE A 99 -6.60 -12.45 -11.81
CA PHE A 99 -5.92 -11.92 -12.98
C PHE A 99 -6.88 -11.04 -13.79
N THR A 100 -6.96 -9.77 -13.38
CA THR A 100 -7.66 -8.73 -14.15
C THR A 100 -6.67 -7.59 -14.32
N PRO A 101 -6.12 -7.38 -15.54
CA PRO A 101 -5.03 -6.42 -15.74
C PRO A 101 -5.30 -5.05 -15.12
N GLY A 102 -4.43 -4.63 -14.19
CA GLY A 102 -4.49 -3.40 -13.43
C GLY A 102 -5.50 -3.35 -12.29
N TYR A 103 -6.14 -4.47 -11.96
CA TYR A 103 -7.06 -4.60 -10.82
C TYR A 103 -6.66 -5.75 -9.88
N GLU A 104 -5.47 -6.29 -10.03
CA GLU A 104 -5.00 -7.44 -9.26
C GLU A 104 -5.01 -7.14 -7.77
N GLU A 105 -4.40 -6.03 -7.35
CA GLU A 105 -4.33 -5.59 -5.97
C GLU A 105 -5.72 -5.30 -5.41
N ASP A 106 -6.50 -4.50 -6.12
CA ASP A 106 -7.86 -4.12 -5.71
C ASP A 106 -8.76 -5.35 -5.61
N GLY A 107 -8.70 -6.24 -6.61
CA GLY A 107 -9.48 -7.47 -6.65
C GLY A 107 -9.10 -8.44 -5.52
N PHE A 108 -7.82 -8.51 -5.14
CA PHE A 108 -7.37 -9.29 -4.00
C PHE A 108 -7.82 -8.66 -2.67
N LEU A 109 -7.55 -7.38 -2.46
CA LEU A 109 -7.86 -6.68 -1.22
C LEU A 109 -9.36 -6.60 -0.93
N ARG A 110 -10.21 -6.48 -1.94
CA ARG A 110 -11.67 -6.56 -1.80
C ARG A 110 -12.15 -7.89 -1.21
N GLN A 111 -11.38 -8.96 -1.34
CA GLN A 111 -11.73 -10.28 -0.79
C GLN A 111 -11.49 -10.37 0.72
N LEU A 112 -10.71 -9.46 1.29
CA LEU A 112 -10.37 -9.48 2.72
C LEU A 112 -11.50 -8.95 3.61
N ASP A 113 -12.51 -8.26 3.03
CA ASP A 113 -13.63 -7.66 3.76
C ASP A 113 -13.20 -6.57 4.75
N VAL A 114 -12.12 -5.86 4.40
CA VAL A 114 -11.59 -4.70 5.14
C VAL A 114 -11.98 -3.43 4.39
N GLN A 115 -12.28 -2.36 5.10
CA GLN A 115 -12.46 -1.05 4.48
C GLN A 115 -11.12 -0.30 4.45
N PRO A 116 -10.86 0.57 3.46
CA PRO A 116 -9.64 1.38 3.43
C PRO A 116 -9.43 2.20 4.72
N ALA A 117 -10.52 2.73 5.29
CA ALA A 117 -10.47 3.52 6.53
C ALA A 117 -10.08 2.70 7.77
N ASP A 118 -10.22 1.37 7.73
CA ASP A 118 -9.87 0.44 8.81
C ASP A 118 -8.45 -0.14 8.63
N ALA A 119 -7.81 0.11 7.50
CA ALA A 119 -6.43 -0.30 7.27
C ALA A 119 -5.46 0.59 8.06
N GLN A 120 -4.34 0.00 8.49
CA GLN A 120 -3.30 0.69 9.25
C GLN A 120 -2.38 1.47 8.31
N PRO A 121 -2.23 2.79 8.48
CA PRO A 121 -1.22 3.55 7.75
C PRO A 121 0.16 3.34 8.40
N LEU A 122 1.03 2.51 7.81
CA LEU A 122 2.41 2.31 8.26
C LEU A 122 3.34 3.42 7.75
N ALA A 123 4.64 3.28 8.02
CA ALA A 123 5.68 4.23 7.60
C ALA A 123 5.35 5.66 8.08
N SER A 124 5.17 5.79 9.40
CA SER A 124 4.86 7.08 10.06
C SER A 124 3.59 7.74 9.49
N ASN A 125 2.45 7.02 9.53
CA ASN A 125 1.20 7.46 8.91
C ASN A 125 1.34 7.74 7.40
N CYS A 126 2.02 6.86 6.68
CA CYS A 126 2.31 7.01 5.25
C CYS A 126 3.05 8.30 4.88
N SER A 127 3.90 8.82 5.76
CA SER A 127 4.69 10.04 5.51
C SER A 127 6.14 9.76 5.09
N ILE A 128 6.53 8.49 5.03
CA ILE A 128 7.87 8.04 4.62
C ILE A 128 7.71 7.02 3.50
N VAL A 129 8.47 7.18 2.40
CA VAL A 129 8.62 6.16 1.37
C VAL A 129 9.70 5.18 1.80
N MET A 130 9.39 3.89 1.80
CA MET A 130 10.33 2.80 2.14
C MET A 130 10.40 1.75 1.02
N VAL A 131 9.63 1.93 -0.06
CA VAL A 131 9.61 1.07 -1.24
C VAL A 131 9.67 1.95 -2.48
N TRP A 132 10.51 1.60 -3.44
CA TRP A 132 10.64 2.29 -4.71
C TRP A 132 10.60 1.31 -5.87
N HIS A 133 9.72 1.55 -6.84
CA HIS A 133 9.74 0.84 -8.10
C HIS A 133 10.91 1.34 -8.95
N THR A 134 11.99 0.57 -9.00
CA THR A 134 13.22 0.96 -9.68
C THR A 134 13.23 0.50 -11.13
N LYS A 135 13.79 1.32 -12.00
CA LYS A 135 13.93 1.03 -13.43
C LYS A 135 15.38 1.14 -13.85
N THR A 136 15.79 0.27 -14.76
CA THR A 136 17.17 0.23 -15.26
C THR A 136 17.43 1.25 -16.38
N PHE A 137 16.44 2.02 -16.79
CA PHE A 137 16.56 3.07 -17.79
C PHE A 137 16.10 4.42 -17.25
N TYR A 138 16.69 5.48 -17.80
CA TYR A 138 16.38 6.84 -17.40
C TYR A 138 14.94 7.19 -17.77
N THR A 139 14.15 7.61 -16.78
CA THR A 139 12.83 8.18 -17.00
C THR A 139 12.86 9.66 -16.63
N SER A 140 12.16 10.50 -17.40
CA SER A 140 11.95 11.89 -17.00
C SER A 140 11.33 11.94 -15.60
N ARG A 141 11.77 12.89 -14.77
CA ARG A 141 11.23 13.06 -13.40
C ARG A 141 9.71 13.13 -13.46
N ALA A 142 9.07 12.37 -12.57
CA ALA A 142 7.64 12.49 -12.40
C ALA A 142 7.27 13.92 -11.96
N PRO A 143 6.12 14.44 -12.35
CA PRO A 143 5.71 15.81 -12.04
C PRO A 143 5.27 15.96 -10.58
N VAL A 144 6.18 15.65 -9.64
CA VAL A 144 5.99 15.87 -8.19
C VAL A 144 5.77 17.36 -7.88
N ASP A 145 6.34 18.25 -8.71
CA ASP A 145 6.23 19.70 -8.55
C ASP A 145 4.78 20.24 -8.51
N ASN A 146 3.84 19.56 -9.15
CA ASN A 146 2.45 19.99 -9.15
C ASN A 146 1.73 19.71 -7.82
N LEU A 147 2.16 18.74 -7.06
CA LEU A 147 1.55 18.40 -5.77
C LEU A 147 1.93 19.38 -4.67
N ALA A 148 3.21 19.78 -4.60
CA ALA A 148 3.69 20.75 -3.62
C ALA A 148 2.94 22.09 -3.70
N ARG A 149 2.41 22.43 -4.90
CA ARG A 149 1.63 23.66 -5.14
C ARG A 149 0.14 23.50 -4.80
N THR A 150 -0.35 22.30 -4.58
CA THR A 150 -1.78 22.02 -4.39
C THR A 150 -2.15 22.10 -2.91
N LYS A 151 -2.92 23.13 -2.51
CA LYS A 151 -3.43 23.26 -1.12
C LYS A 151 -4.29 22.08 -0.66
N LYS A 152 -4.78 21.26 -1.58
CA LYS A 152 -5.65 20.09 -1.34
C LYS A 152 -5.09 19.08 -0.33
N TYR A 153 -3.76 18.93 -0.29
CA TYR A 153 -3.08 17.90 0.53
C TYR A 153 -2.34 18.47 1.76
N LYS A 154 -2.48 19.78 2.04
CA LYS A 154 -1.72 20.50 3.07
C LYS A 154 -1.83 19.88 4.46
N ASN A 155 -2.99 19.32 4.82
CA ASN A 155 -3.22 18.70 6.13
C ASN A 155 -3.28 17.17 6.03
N SER A 156 -2.38 16.57 5.25
CA SER A 156 -2.23 15.13 5.11
C SER A 156 -0.76 14.74 5.05
N ASN A 157 -0.48 13.43 5.16
CA ASN A 157 0.84 12.85 4.97
C ASN A 157 1.51 13.27 3.65
N LEU A 158 0.73 13.52 2.60
CA LEU A 158 1.28 13.93 1.30
C LEU A 158 2.03 15.26 1.38
N GLY A 159 1.62 16.17 2.26
CA GLY A 159 2.37 17.41 2.49
C GLY A 159 3.80 17.17 3.03
N ILE A 160 4.00 16.10 3.80
CA ILE A 160 5.30 15.70 4.34
C ILE A 160 6.11 14.96 3.28
N LEU A 161 5.49 13.97 2.61
CA LEU A 161 6.13 13.18 1.55
C LEU A 161 6.72 14.06 0.44
N LEU A 162 5.99 15.09 0.04
CA LEU A 162 6.42 16.01 -1.02
C LEU A 162 7.60 16.90 -0.64
N ALA A 163 7.81 17.14 0.66
CA ALA A 163 8.95 17.89 1.14
C ALA A 163 10.24 17.02 1.20
N SER A 164 10.11 15.69 1.09
CA SER A 164 11.20 14.72 1.18
C SER A 164 11.60 14.08 -0.16
N LEU A 165 10.87 14.34 -1.23
CA LEU A 165 11.14 13.90 -2.60
C LEU A 165 11.83 15.01 -3.40
#